data_55360dd636aeddf66ced6789f0dc4990
#
_entry.id   55360dd636aeddf66ced6789f0dc4990
#
_cell.length_a   1.000
_cell.length_b   1.000
_cell.length_c   1.000
_cell.angle_alpha   90.00
_cell.angle_beta   90.00
_cell.angle_gamma   90.00
#
_symmetry.space_group_name_H-M   'P 1'
#
loop_
_entity.id
_entity.type
_entity.pdbx_description
1 polymer ?
#
loop_
_entity_poly.entity_id
_entity_poly.type
_entity_poly.pdbx_seq_one_letter_code
_entity_poly.pdbx_strand_id
1 'polypeptide(L)'
;MIEKKRKYKLHDFDYLLPKKYIAQYPEPRRDYSKLMVLHRDSQKIEHRKFLNLTDYLRKNDLLILNNTKVFPARLFASKDRTDAKVEVFLLRELANGLWEVMVRPARKVRIGNKLTFTSKLMCDVIDNTVSGGRVVRFEYDDN
;
A
#
# COMPACT_ATOMS: atom_id res chain seq x y z
N MET A 1 -23.22 -24.37 -23.79
CA MET A 1 -23.84 -23.06 -23.46
C MET A 1 -22.77 -22.13 -22.99
N ILE A 2 -22.49 -21.07 -23.76
CA ILE A 2 -21.50 -20.05 -23.38
C ILE A 2 -22.19 -19.16 -22.34
N GLU A 3 -21.79 -19.27 -21.07
CA GLU A 3 -22.27 -18.33 -20.02
C GLU A 3 -21.96 -16.90 -20.46
N LYS A 4 -23.01 -16.10 -20.64
CA LYS A 4 -22.87 -14.67 -20.90
C LYS A 4 -22.10 -14.05 -19.73
N LYS A 5 -20.83 -13.70 -19.92
CA LYS A 5 -20.03 -12.96 -18.93
C LYS A 5 -20.83 -11.71 -18.52
N ARG A 6 -21.29 -11.69 -17.28
CA ARG A 6 -22.00 -10.54 -16.70
C ARG A 6 -21.05 -9.34 -16.75
N LYS A 7 -21.41 -8.29 -17.47
CA LYS A 7 -20.63 -7.03 -17.47
C LYS A 7 -20.95 -6.28 -16.19
N TYR A 8 -20.01 -6.27 -15.26
CA TYR A 8 -20.11 -5.45 -14.05
C TYR A 8 -19.84 -3.99 -14.38
N LYS A 9 -20.56 -3.08 -13.72
CA LYS A 9 -20.32 -1.64 -13.75
C LYS A 9 -19.77 -1.21 -12.39
N LEU A 10 -19.09 -0.06 -12.32
CA LEU A 10 -18.49 0.43 -11.09
C LEU A 10 -19.54 0.59 -9.97
N HIS A 11 -20.71 1.11 -10.29
CA HIS A 11 -21.81 1.30 -9.33
C HIS A 11 -22.39 0.01 -8.76
N ASP A 12 -22.16 -1.16 -9.38
CA ASP A 12 -22.59 -2.46 -8.83
C ASP A 12 -21.84 -2.80 -7.53
N PHE A 13 -20.75 -2.08 -7.25
CA PHE A 13 -19.90 -2.24 -6.07
C PHE A 13 -20.04 -1.08 -5.07
N ASP A 14 -20.95 -0.12 -5.33
CA ASP A 14 -21.18 0.98 -4.42
C ASP A 14 -22.00 0.51 -3.21
N TYR A 15 -21.49 0.81 -2.02
CA TYR A 15 -22.18 0.55 -0.77
C TYR A 15 -21.73 1.52 0.32
N LEU A 16 -22.56 1.73 1.31
CA LEU A 16 -22.22 2.55 2.46
C LEU A 16 -21.28 1.78 3.39
N LEU A 17 -20.04 2.24 3.50
CA LEU A 17 -19.02 1.71 4.43
C LEU A 17 -18.76 2.71 5.58
N PRO A 18 -19.42 2.58 6.74
CA PRO A 18 -19.11 3.40 7.89
C PRO A 18 -17.66 3.21 8.38
N LYS A 19 -16.97 4.31 8.69
CA LYS A 19 -15.55 4.28 9.12
C LYS A 19 -15.28 3.35 10.31
N LYS A 20 -16.27 3.15 11.20
CA LYS A 20 -16.16 2.26 12.37
C LYS A 20 -15.93 0.79 12.00
N TYR A 21 -16.23 0.37 10.77
CA TYR A 21 -15.98 -1.00 10.31
C TYR A 21 -14.60 -1.20 9.68
N ILE A 22 -13.84 -0.11 9.53
CA ILE A 22 -12.46 -0.18 9.04
C ILE A 22 -11.54 -0.30 10.24
N ALA A 23 -10.88 -1.45 10.39
CA ALA A 23 -9.93 -1.66 11.47
C ALA A 23 -8.77 -0.66 11.39
N GLN A 24 -8.43 -0.04 12.52
CA GLN A 24 -7.33 0.93 12.62
C GLN A 24 -6.02 0.27 13.10
N TYR A 25 -6.12 -0.88 13.73
CA TYR A 25 -5.00 -1.65 14.27
C TYR A 25 -5.09 -3.11 13.82
N PRO A 26 -3.96 -3.79 13.58
CA PRO A 26 -3.96 -5.22 13.31
C PRO A 26 -4.38 -6.00 14.56
N GLU A 27 -4.92 -7.20 14.36
CA GLU A 27 -5.14 -8.15 15.44
C GLU A 27 -3.78 -8.53 16.07
N PRO A 28 -3.59 -8.40 17.40
CA PRO A 28 -2.31 -8.69 18.05
C PRO A 28 -1.80 -10.10 17.74
N ARG A 29 -2.70 -11.06 17.71
CA ARG A 29 -2.41 -12.41 17.28
C ARG A 29 -2.96 -12.62 15.86
N ARG A 30 -2.08 -12.65 14.87
CA ARG A 30 -2.43 -12.61 13.43
C ARG A 30 -3.40 -13.71 12.99
N ASP A 31 -3.25 -14.91 13.54
CA ASP A 31 -4.12 -16.06 13.23
C ASP A 31 -5.54 -15.96 13.86
N TYR A 32 -5.75 -14.96 14.73
CA TYR A 32 -7.08 -14.66 15.31
C TYR A 32 -7.87 -13.64 14.49
N SER A 33 -7.30 -13.12 13.41
CA SER A 33 -8.03 -12.23 12.51
C SER A 33 -9.30 -12.92 11.97
N LYS A 34 -10.31 -12.11 11.64
CA LYS A 34 -11.59 -12.62 11.15
C LYS A 34 -11.43 -13.23 9.77
N LEU A 35 -12.04 -14.39 9.58
CA LEU A 35 -12.16 -15.09 8.31
C LEU A 35 -13.62 -15.13 7.88
N MET A 36 -13.92 -14.63 6.70
CA MET A 36 -15.22 -14.81 6.07
C MET A 36 -15.10 -15.92 5.02
N VAL A 37 -15.93 -16.97 5.18
CA VAL A 37 -16.00 -18.09 4.24
C VAL A 37 -17.29 -17.97 3.43
N LEU A 38 -17.15 -17.88 2.12
CA LEU A 38 -18.27 -17.82 1.19
C LEU A 38 -18.39 -19.16 0.43
N HIS A 39 -19.47 -19.89 0.68
CA HIS A 39 -19.80 -21.10 -0.06
C HIS A 39 -20.56 -20.72 -1.34
N ARG A 40 -19.90 -20.79 -2.48
CA ARG A 40 -20.46 -20.33 -3.75
C ARG A 40 -21.73 -21.08 -4.17
N ASP A 41 -21.77 -22.37 -3.95
CA ASP A 41 -22.89 -23.22 -4.39
C ASP A 41 -24.15 -22.96 -3.56
N SER A 42 -24.01 -22.88 -2.23
CA SER A 42 -25.12 -22.65 -1.31
C SER A 42 -25.39 -21.20 -0.97
N GLN A 43 -24.52 -20.27 -1.43
CA GLN A 43 -24.54 -18.83 -1.08
C GLN A 43 -24.46 -18.57 0.45
N LYS A 44 -24.07 -19.58 1.22
CA LYS A 44 -23.92 -19.46 2.66
C LYS A 44 -22.65 -18.69 3.00
N ILE A 45 -22.75 -17.79 3.98
CA ILE A 45 -21.61 -17.06 4.53
C ILE A 45 -21.39 -17.52 5.97
N GLU A 46 -20.15 -17.86 6.29
CA GLU A 46 -19.73 -18.19 7.65
C GLU A 46 -18.68 -17.18 8.12
N HIS A 47 -18.71 -16.89 9.42
CA HIS A 47 -17.71 -16.07 10.09
C HIS A 47 -16.88 -16.94 11.03
N ARG A 48 -15.57 -16.99 10.81
CA ARG A 48 -14.59 -17.79 11.53
C ARG A 48 -13.39 -16.94 11.95
N LYS A 49 -12.40 -17.57 12.54
CA LYS A 49 -11.05 -17.00 12.73
C LYS A 49 -10.11 -17.59 11.68
N PHE A 50 -9.07 -16.86 11.31
CA PHE A 50 -8.12 -17.28 10.28
C PHE A 50 -7.44 -18.61 10.62
N LEU A 51 -7.22 -18.90 11.91
CA LEU A 51 -6.70 -20.19 12.37
C LEU A 51 -7.54 -21.40 11.91
N ASN A 52 -8.83 -21.18 11.60
CA ASN A 52 -9.70 -22.23 11.07
C ASN A 52 -9.55 -22.45 9.55
N LEU A 53 -8.62 -21.74 8.88
CA LEU A 53 -8.42 -21.88 7.44
C LEU A 53 -8.14 -23.31 7.03
N THR A 54 -7.42 -24.06 7.87
CA THR A 54 -7.09 -25.48 7.63
C THR A 54 -8.30 -26.39 7.52
N ASP A 55 -9.44 -26.03 8.14
CA ASP A 55 -10.68 -26.82 8.09
C ASP A 55 -11.31 -26.79 6.67
N TYR A 56 -10.89 -25.83 5.84
CA TYR A 56 -11.39 -25.63 4.48
C TYR A 56 -10.42 -26.10 3.40
N LEU A 57 -9.20 -26.49 3.78
CA LEU A 57 -8.18 -26.98 2.84
C LEU A 57 -8.25 -28.50 2.72
N ARG A 58 -8.03 -28.99 1.52
CA ARG A 58 -8.06 -30.43 1.18
C ARG A 58 -6.69 -30.88 0.73
N LYS A 59 -6.44 -32.18 0.80
CA LYS A 59 -5.26 -32.80 0.18
C LYS A 59 -5.23 -32.43 -1.31
N ASN A 60 -4.08 -31.98 -1.79
CA ASN A 60 -3.79 -31.48 -3.14
C ASN A 60 -4.23 -30.04 -3.43
N ASP A 61 -4.78 -29.30 -2.46
CA ASP A 61 -4.93 -27.86 -2.63
C ASP A 61 -3.56 -27.17 -2.64
N LEU A 62 -3.40 -26.17 -3.50
CA LEU A 62 -2.20 -25.34 -3.56
C LEU A 62 -2.50 -23.97 -2.93
N LEU A 63 -1.85 -23.68 -1.81
CA LEU A 63 -1.96 -22.38 -1.16
C LEU A 63 -0.82 -21.46 -1.59
N ILE A 64 -1.16 -20.42 -2.33
CA ILE A 64 -0.20 -19.39 -2.77
C ILE A 64 -0.23 -18.22 -1.81
N LEU A 65 0.92 -17.90 -1.19
CA LEU A 65 1.06 -16.84 -0.21
C LEU A 65 2.01 -15.76 -0.74
N ASN A 66 1.73 -14.51 -0.36
CA ASN A 66 2.67 -13.42 -0.55
C ASN A 66 3.63 -13.38 0.66
N ASN A 67 4.92 -13.54 0.41
CA ASN A 67 5.98 -13.45 1.41
C ASN A 67 6.82 -12.17 1.28
N THR A 68 6.35 -11.20 0.50
CA THR A 68 7.04 -9.92 0.33
C THR A 68 7.15 -9.20 1.69
N LYS A 69 8.36 -8.83 2.06
CA LYS A 69 8.61 -8.04 3.27
C LYS A 69 8.11 -6.62 3.07
N VAL A 70 7.13 -6.23 3.89
CA VAL A 70 6.62 -4.85 3.91
C VAL A 70 7.57 -3.99 4.73
N PHE A 71 7.95 -2.84 4.20
CA PHE A 71 8.72 -1.80 4.90
C PHE A 71 7.92 -0.49 4.97
N PRO A 72 8.23 0.43 5.90
CA PRO A 72 7.57 1.72 6.01
C PRO A 72 7.89 2.62 4.81
N ALA A 73 7.13 2.49 3.72
CA ALA A 73 7.38 3.19 2.46
C ALA A 73 6.82 4.64 2.42
N ARG A 74 6.01 5.02 3.41
CA ARG A 74 5.36 6.35 3.48
C ARG A 74 6.12 7.23 4.44
N LEU A 75 6.79 8.23 3.92
CA LEU A 75 7.60 9.19 4.65
C LEU A 75 6.96 10.58 4.58
N PHE A 76 7.21 11.41 5.59
CA PHE A 76 6.77 12.79 5.63
C PHE A 76 7.98 13.70 5.75
N ALA A 77 8.06 14.69 4.86
CA ALA A 77 9.14 15.65 4.79
C ALA A 77 8.62 17.08 4.85
N SER A 78 9.50 17.99 5.22
CA SER A 78 9.35 19.42 5.01
C SER A 78 10.13 19.83 3.77
N LYS A 79 9.50 20.66 2.92
CA LYS A 79 10.18 21.23 1.77
C LYS A 79 11.06 22.40 2.22
N ASP A 80 12.28 22.48 1.70
CA ASP A 80 13.17 23.62 1.89
C ASP A 80 12.51 24.96 1.52
N ARG A 81 12.92 26.04 2.14
CA ARG A 81 12.45 27.43 1.94
C ARG A 81 10.98 27.71 2.27
N THR A 82 10.11 26.73 2.38
CA THR A 82 8.66 26.96 2.58
C THR A 82 8.07 26.17 3.74
N ASP A 83 8.79 25.23 4.34
CA ASP A 83 8.34 24.29 5.37
C ASP A 83 7.04 23.54 5.03
N ALA A 84 6.68 23.55 3.74
CA ALA A 84 5.48 22.89 3.28
C ALA A 84 5.61 21.37 3.49
N LYS A 85 4.66 20.79 4.21
CA LYS A 85 4.61 19.33 4.42
C LYS A 85 4.38 18.60 3.11
N VAL A 86 5.18 17.58 2.88
CA VAL A 86 5.16 16.71 1.70
C VAL A 86 5.14 15.26 2.15
N GLU A 87 4.20 14.49 1.63
CA GLU A 87 4.21 13.03 1.75
C GLU A 87 5.04 12.49 0.58
N VAL A 88 5.98 11.60 0.88
CA VAL A 88 6.82 10.87 -0.08
C VAL A 88 6.56 9.39 0.08
N PHE A 89 6.12 8.72 -0.97
CA PHE A 89 5.83 7.30 -0.98
C PHE A 89 6.84 6.58 -1.88
N LEU A 90 7.68 5.74 -1.27
CA LEU A 90 8.71 4.98 -1.95
C LEU A 90 8.08 3.90 -2.83
N LEU A 91 8.45 3.84 -4.11
CA LEU A 91 7.97 2.82 -5.05
C LEU A 91 9.02 1.75 -5.28
N ARG A 92 10.21 2.15 -5.75
CA ARG A 92 11.34 1.24 -6.00
C ARG A 92 12.66 1.98 -5.98
N GLU A 93 13.68 1.30 -5.59
CA GLU A 93 15.06 1.74 -5.73
C GLU A 93 15.55 1.52 -7.17
N LEU A 94 16.12 2.56 -7.77
CA LEU A 94 16.67 2.53 -9.12
C LEU A 94 18.18 2.27 -9.10
N ALA A 95 18.85 2.85 -8.10
CA ALA A 95 20.28 2.68 -7.80
C ALA A 95 20.49 3.06 -6.35
N ASN A 96 21.69 2.83 -5.79
CA ASN A 96 22.01 3.15 -4.40
C ASN A 96 21.62 4.60 -4.05
N GLY A 97 20.66 4.75 -3.16
CA GLY A 97 20.10 6.03 -2.73
C GLY A 97 19.22 6.77 -3.76
N LEU A 98 19.06 6.23 -4.97
CA LEU A 98 18.22 6.80 -6.02
C LEU A 98 16.89 6.05 -6.09
N TRP A 99 15.78 6.75 -5.84
CA TRP A 99 14.46 6.14 -5.72
C TRP A 99 13.43 6.77 -6.64
N GLU A 100 12.59 5.92 -7.21
CA GLU A 100 11.31 6.38 -7.77
C GLU A 100 10.28 6.48 -6.65
N VAL A 101 9.60 7.63 -6.57
CA VAL A 101 8.67 7.93 -5.50
C VAL A 101 7.40 8.62 -6.03
N MET A 102 6.29 8.46 -5.33
CA MET A 102 5.14 9.34 -5.45
C MET A 102 5.22 10.43 -4.38
N VAL A 103 4.78 11.65 -4.71
CA VAL A 103 4.77 12.76 -3.78
C VAL A 103 3.40 13.44 -3.70
N ARG A 104 3.04 13.91 -2.52
CA ARG A 104 1.78 14.63 -2.31
C ARG A 104 2.01 15.86 -1.42
N PRO A 105 1.61 17.07 -1.87
CA PRO A 105 1.01 17.43 -3.14
C PRO A 105 2.05 17.54 -4.28
N ALA A 106 1.81 16.83 -5.41
CA ALA A 106 2.79 16.74 -6.51
C ALA A 106 3.13 18.12 -7.14
N ARG A 107 2.16 19.03 -7.21
CA ARG A 107 2.35 20.38 -7.78
C ARG A 107 3.38 21.23 -7.02
N LYS A 108 3.58 20.96 -5.73
CA LYS A 108 4.52 21.70 -4.87
C LYS A 108 5.94 21.15 -4.90
N VAL A 109 6.13 19.95 -5.45
CA VAL A 109 7.42 19.23 -5.47
C VAL A 109 7.94 19.22 -6.90
N ARG A 110 8.97 20.04 -7.17
CA ARG A 110 9.57 20.21 -8.48
C ARG A 110 11.03 19.77 -8.47
N ILE A 111 11.59 19.49 -9.63
CA ILE A 111 13.03 19.22 -9.80
C ILE A 111 13.83 20.35 -9.16
N GLY A 112 14.90 20.02 -8.45
CA GLY A 112 15.75 20.92 -7.70
C GLY A 112 15.22 21.29 -6.29
N ASN A 113 14.08 20.77 -5.85
CA ASN A 113 13.68 20.93 -4.46
C ASN A 113 14.41 19.92 -3.56
N LYS A 114 14.78 20.38 -2.37
CA LYS A 114 15.26 19.54 -1.28
C LYS A 114 14.13 19.27 -0.30
N LEU A 115 14.00 18.01 0.12
CA LEU A 115 13.01 17.55 1.08
C LEU A 115 13.75 17.02 2.31
N THR A 116 13.41 17.51 3.49
CA THR A 116 14.03 17.13 4.77
C THR A 116 13.04 16.29 5.57
N PHE A 117 13.43 15.08 5.92
CA PHE A 117 12.64 14.15 6.74
C PHE A 117 13.04 14.24 8.21
N THR A 118 14.34 14.24 8.45
CA THR A 118 14.96 14.39 9.79
C THR A 118 16.23 15.23 9.67
N SER A 119 16.90 15.52 10.78
CA SER A 119 18.22 16.18 10.75
C SER A 119 19.29 15.37 10.00
N LYS A 120 19.10 14.04 9.86
CA LYS A 120 20.05 13.12 9.24
C LYS A 120 19.58 12.53 7.92
N LEU A 121 18.35 12.78 7.49
CA LEU A 121 17.77 12.22 6.26
C LEU A 121 17.13 13.31 5.44
N MET A 122 17.60 13.48 4.24
CA MET A 122 17.05 14.40 3.24
C MET A 122 17.12 13.79 1.84
N CYS A 123 16.44 14.39 0.88
CA CYS A 123 16.60 14.01 -0.51
C CYS A 123 16.47 15.22 -1.45
N ASP A 124 17.12 15.11 -2.59
CA ASP A 124 16.98 16.04 -3.71
C ASP A 124 16.05 15.46 -4.77
N VAL A 125 15.13 16.27 -5.26
CA VAL A 125 14.27 15.92 -6.38
C VAL A 125 15.04 16.14 -7.69
N ILE A 126 15.38 15.05 -8.38
CA ILE A 126 16.27 15.05 -9.53
C ILE A 126 15.48 15.09 -10.83
N ASP A 127 14.40 14.32 -10.92
CA ASP A 127 13.65 14.16 -12.16
C ASP A 127 12.16 13.86 -11.90
N ASN A 128 11.36 13.90 -12.96
CA ASN A 128 9.97 13.46 -12.97
C ASN A 128 9.88 12.10 -13.68
N THR A 129 8.94 11.26 -13.24
CA THR A 129 8.64 10.03 -13.98
C THR A 129 7.49 10.23 -14.95
N VAL A 130 7.42 9.42 -16.00
CA VAL A 130 6.33 9.43 -16.99
C VAL A 130 4.97 9.21 -16.32
N SER A 131 4.93 8.45 -15.23
CA SER A 131 3.72 8.18 -14.43
C SER A 131 3.29 9.34 -13.52
N GLY A 132 4.01 10.49 -13.53
CA GLY A 132 3.72 11.63 -12.67
C GLY A 132 4.36 11.58 -11.28
N GLY A 133 5.19 10.57 -11.00
CA GLY A 133 6.03 10.48 -9.82
C GLY A 133 7.26 11.40 -9.91
N ARG A 134 8.23 11.12 -9.02
CA ARG A 134 9.52 11.81 -8.95
C ARG A 134 10.64 10.79 -8.84
N VAL A 135 11.81 11.19 -9.33
CA VAL A 135 13.08 10.52 -8.98
C VAL A 135 13.77 11.38 -7.95
N VAL A 136 14.12 10.78 -6.82
CA VAL A 136 14.79 11.46 -5.72
C VAL A 136 16.09 10.76 -5.39
N ARG A 137 17.08 11.53 -4.96
CA ARG A 137 18.34 11.02 -4.39
C ARG A 137 18.34 11.29 -2.91
N PHE A 138 18.39 10.23 -2.12
CA PHE A 138 18.53 10.33 -0.67
C PHE A 138 19.98 10.64 -0.27
N GLU A 139 20.11 11.52 0.70
CA GLU A 139 21.33 11.81 1.44
C GLU A 139 21.05 11.47 2.91
N TYR A 140 21.90 10.65 3.49
CA TYR A 140 21.80 10.26 4.90
C TYR A 140 23.19 10.33 5.53
N ASP A 141 23.21 10.70 6.80
CA ASP A 141 24.42 10.76 7.60
C ASP A 141 24.48 9.49 8.45
N ASP A 142 25.47 8.64 8.18
CA ASP A 142 25.67 7.34 8.85
C ASP A 142 26.38 7.46 10.21
N ASN A 143 26.59 8.68 10.76
CA ASN A 143 27.21 8.91 12.06
C ASN A 143 26.23 8.84 13.24
#